data_10ce836c0564c0db310a608ff45d84e0
#
_entry.id   10ce836c0564c0db310a608ff45d84e0
#
_cell.length_a   1.000
_cell.length_b   1.000
_cell.length_c   1.000
_cell.angle_alpha   90.00
_cell.angle_beta   90.00
_cell.angle_gamma   90.00
#
_symmetry.space_group_name_H-M   'P 1'
#
loop_
_entity.id
_entity.type
_entity.pdbx_description
1 polymer ?
#
loop_
_entity_poly.entity_id
_entity_poly.type
_entity_poly.pdbx_seq_one_letter_code
_entity_poly.pdbx_strand_id
1 'polypeptide(L)'
;MNTKQKILIADDDGNIAELISLYLTKEGYETAKAKDGKEAVRLFQSFGPDLIILDIMMPEMDGYEVCREVRKVSSVPIIMLTAKGETFDKVLGLELGADDYMVKPFDTKELVARVKAVLRRMDKPEASSKKISYEGLVINMSNYSVTYMDQNVEMPPKELELLYFLSSHPNQVFTREQLLNQIWGYEYYGDTRTVDVHIKRIREKLGKDEDHTSWAIKTVWGVGYKFETMNK
;
A
#
# COMPACT_ATOMS: atom_id res chain seq x y z
N MET A 1 -19.66 19.46 -4.25
CA MET A 1 -19.50 18.69 -5.51
C MET A 1 -18.61 17.51 -5.16
N ASN A 2 -19.12 16.27 -5.30
CA ASN A 2 -18.30 15.10 -5.05
C ASN A 2 -17.29 14.98 -6.20
N THR A 3 -16.04 15.33 -5.97
CA THR A 3 -14.97 15.14 -6.97
C THR A 3 -14.79 13.64 -7.19
N LYS A 4 -14.86 13.20 -8.44
CA LYS A 4 -14.61 11.81 -8.78
C LYS A 4 -13.17 11.44 -8.42
N GLN A 5 -12.98 10.29 -7.79
CA GLN A 5 -11.64 9.77 -7.53
C GLN A 5 -10.95 9.39 -8.85
N LYS A 6 -9.66 9.70 -8.93
CA LYS A 6 -8.83 9.61 -10.13
C LYS A 6 -7.90 8.41 -10.07
N ILE A 7 -7.89 7.62 -11.12
CA ILE A 7 -7.03 6.44 -11.22
C ILE A 7 -6.15 6.54 -12.46
N LEU A 8 -4.85 6.46 -12.25
CA LEU A 8 -3.88 6.35 -13.34
C LEU A 8 -3.63 4.88 -13.65
N ILE A 9 -3.75 4.51 -14.92
CA ILE A 9 -3.50 3.16 -15.42
C ILE A 9 -2.28 3.24 -16.33
N ALA A 10 -1.21 2.56 -15.97
CA ALA A 10 0.01 2.46 -16.75
C ALA A 10 0.23 1.01 -17.19
N ASP A 11 0.06 0.75 -18.47
CA ASP A 11 0.20 -0.57 -19.10
C ASP A 11 0.51 -0.36 -20.58
N ASP A 12 1.53 -1.02 -21.10
CA ASP A 12 1.92 -0.92 -22.53
C ASP A 12 0.97 -1.65 -23.47
N ASP A 13 0.19 -2.61 -22.93
CA ASP A 13 -0.93 -3.19 -23.67
C ASP A 13 -2.16 -2.27 -23.59
N GLY A 14 -2.40 -1.52 -24.68
CA GLY A 14 -3.53 -0.62 -24.78
C GLY A 14 -4.89 -1.31 -24.60
N ASN A 15 -5.03 -2.61 -24.90
CA ASN A 15 -6.28 -3.35 -24.70
C ASN A 15 -6.53 -3.61 -23.22
N ILE A 16 -5.48 -3.95 -22.47
CA ILE A 16 -5.56 -4.14 -21.02
C ILE A 16 -5.89 -2.81 -20.35
N ALA A 17 -5.18 -1.74 -20.69
CA ALA A 17 -5.43 -0.40 -20.15
C ALA A 17 -6.86 0.07 -20.44
N GLU A 18 -7.38 -0.18 -21.67
CA GLU A 18 -8.75 0.17 -22.05
C GLU A 18 -9.78 -0.65 -21.27
N LEU A 19 -9.56 -1.96 -21.13
CA LEU A 19 -10.43 -2.85 -20.38
C LEU A 19 -10.54 -2.40 -18.91
N ILE A 20 -9.40 -2.12 -18.25
CA ILE A 20 -9.37 -1.64 -16.88
C ILE A 20 -10.12 -0.30 -16.78
N SER A 21 -9.82 0.64 -17.68
CA SER A 21 -10.46 1.96 -17.72
C SER A 21 -11.98 1.86 -17.86
N LEU A 22 -12.47 0.97 -18.75
CA LEU A 22 -13.90 0.75 -18.95
C LEU A 22 -14.60 0.30 -17.66
N TYR A 23 -14.03 -0.68 -16.96
CA TYR A 23 -14.63 -1.18 -15.71
C TYR A 23 -14.59 -0.13 -14.60
N LEU A 24 -13.49 0.59 -14.44
CA LEU A 24 -13.37 1.62 -13.43
C LEU A 24 -14.27 2.83 -13.70
N THR A 25 -14.41 3.23 -14.97
CA THR A 25 -15.33 4.30 -15.36
C THR A 25 -16.79 3.94 -15.09
N LYS A 26 -17.20 2.68 -15.32
CA LYS A 26 -18.54 2.18 -14.94
C LYS A 26 -18.80 2.29 -13.43
N GLU A 27 -17.75 2.17 -12.62
CA GLU A 27 -17.83 2.33 -11.16
C GLU A 27 -17.75 3.79 -10.69
N GLY A 28 -17.66 4.73 -11.65
CA GLY A 28 -17.71 6.17 -11.37
C GLY A 28 -16.37 6.85 -11.21
N TYR A 29 -15.25 6.14 -11.40
CA TYR A 29 -13.90 6.72 -11.34
C TYR A 29 -13.58 7.53 -12.60
N GLU A 30 -12.69 8.51 -12.45
CA GLU A 30 -12.04 9.19 -13.56
C GLU A 30 -10.70 8.49 -13.83
N THR A 31 -10.42 8.16 -15.11
CA THR A 31 -9.21 7.40 -15.45
C THR A 31 -8.33 8.13 -16.44
N ALA A 32 -7.01 8.04 -16.26
CA ALA A 32 -6.00 8.40 -17.25
C ALA A 32 -5.18 7.15 -17.59
N LYS A 33 -4.69 7.07 -18.84
CA LYS A 33 -3.92 5.93 -19.33
C LYS A 33 -2.54 6.39 -19.77
N ALA A 34 -1.51 5.66 -19.38
CA ALA A 34 -0.14 5.80 -19.82
C ALA A 34 0.31 4.51 -20.51
N LYS A 35 0.98 4.63 -21.64
CA LYS A 35 1.48 3.49 -22.44
C LYS A 35 2.92 3.09 -22.12
N ASP A 36 3.60 3.86 -21.32
CA ASP A 36 4.98 3.64 -20.87
C ASP A 36 5.23 4.34 -19.54
N GLY A 37 6.35 4.00 -18.89
CA GLY A 37 6.67 4.53 -17.57
C GLY A 37 6.98 6.03 -17.54
N LYS A 38 7.55 6.59 -18.61
CA LYS A 38 7.81 8.04 -18.69
C LYS A 38 6.51 8.84 -18.76
N GLU A 39 5.55 8.34 -19.54
CA GLU A 39 4.22 8.92 -19.61
C GLU A 39 3.49 8.77 -18.26
N ALA A 40 3.64 7.64 -17.58
CA ALA A 40 3.06 7.41 -16.26
C ALA A 40 3.54 8.46 -15.24
N VAL A 41 4.85 8.73 -15.16
CA VAL A 41 5.41 9.76 -14.27
C VAL A 41 4.89 11.16 -14.62
N ARG A 42 4.82 11.49 -15.92
CA ARG A 42 4.28 12.78 -16.37
C ARG A 42 2.80 12.96 -16.00
N LEU A 43 1.99 11.93 -16.25
CA LEU A 43 0.56 11.95 -15.91
C LEU A 43 0.34 11.94 -14.40
N PHE A 44 1.16 11.23 -13.63
CA PHE A 44 1.11 11.30 -12.18
C PHE A 44 1.17 12.75 -11.68
N GLN A 45 2.10 13.56 -12.21
CA GLN A 45 2.26 14.96 -11.82
C GLN A 45 1.12 15.86 -12.28
N SER A 46 0.61 15.65 -13.50
CA SER A 46 -0.40 16.54 -14.10
C SER A 46 -1.84 16.14 -13.78
N PHE A 47 -2.14 14.85 -13.66
CA PHE A 47 -3.47 14.33 -13.41
C PHE A 47 -3.81 14.27 -11.93
N GLY A 48 -2.81 14.04 -11.05
CA GLY A 48 -2.98 13.93 -9.60
C GLY A 48 -3.87 12.75 -9.20
N PRO A 49 -3.45 11.51 -9.47
CA PRO A 49 -4.27 10.33 -9.19
C PRO A 49 -4.38 10.03 -7.70
N ASP A 50 -5.52 9.49 -7.29
CA ASP A 50 -5.76 8.95 -5.94
C ASP A 50 -5.29 7.49 -5.80
N LEU A 51 -5.04 6.82 -6.95
CA LEU A 51 -4.50 5.46 -7.02
C LEU A 51 -3.82 5.24 -8.37
N ILE A 52 -2.76 4.44 -8.40
CA ILE A 52 -2.06 4.03 -9.62
C ILE A 52 -2.19 2.51 -9.78
N ILE A 53 -2.60 2.07 -10.97
CA ILE A 53 -2.47 0.68 -11.43
C ILE A 53 -1.30 0.66 -12.39
N LEU A 54 -0.30 -0.17 -12.12
CA LEU A 54 1.02 -0.05 -12.74
C LEU A 54 1.52 -1.42 -13.21
N ASP A 55 1.64 -1.59 -14.52
CA ASP A 55 2.33 -2.76 -15.06
C ASP A 55 3.83 -2.68 -14.78
N ILE A 56 4.42 -3.84 -14.50
CA ILE A 56 5.87 -3.95 -14.27
C ILE A 56 6.61 -3.89 -15.60
N MET A 57 6.13 -4.59 -16.61
CA MET A 57 6.83 -4.78 -17.87
C MET A 57 6.44 -3.73 -18.90
N MET A 58 6.95 -2.51 -18.75
CA MET A 58 6.72 -1.41 -19.71
C MET A 58 8.01 -0.98 -20.40
N PRO A 59 7.93 -0.51 -21.66
CA PRO A 59 9.08 0.05 -22.35
C PRO A 59 9.50 1.40 -21.75
N GLU A 60 10.71 1.87 -22.08
CA GLU A 60 11.33 3.14 -21.71
C GLU A 60 11.66 3.27 -20.21
N MET A 61 10.74 2.95 -19.33
CA MET A 61 10.86 2.97 -17.89
C MET A 61 9.93 1.89 -17.32
N ASP A 62 10.47 0.93 -16.62
CA ASP A 62 9.69 -0.16 -16.04
C ASP A 62 8.83 0.30 -14.84
N GLY A 63 7.87 -0.54 -14.43
CA GLY A 63 6.98 -0.22 -13.32
C GLY A 63 7.69 -0.07 -11.99
N TYR A 64 8.83 -0.71 -11.80
CA TYR A 64 9.64 -0.56 -10.59
C TYR A 64 10.29 0.82 -10.52
N GLU A 65 10.79 1.31 -11.65
CA GLU A 65 11.35 2.65 -11.74
C GLU A 65 10.28 3.73 -11.53
N VAL A 66 9.10 3.57 -12.15
CA VAL A 66 7.94 4.46 -11.92
C VAL A 66 7.57 4.48 -10.44
N CYS A 67 7.46 3.31 -9.79
CA CYS A 67 7.15 3.22 -8.37
C CYS A 67 8.16 3.99 -7.52
N ARG A 68 9.46 3.82 -7.79
CA ARG A 68 10.53 4.55 -7.09
C ARG A 68 10.41 6.06 -7.27
N GLU A 69 10.15 6.54 -8.49
CA GLU A 69 9.99 7.98 -8.74
C GLU A 69 8.78 8.56 -8.02
N VAL A 70 7.64 7.87 -8.06
CA VAL A 70 6.44 8.28 -7.33
C VAL A 70 6.69 8.31 -5.82
N ARG A 71 7.37 7.31 -5.27
CA ARG A 71 7.66 7.20 -3.82
C ARG A 71 8.62 8.24 -3.28
N LYS A 72 9.39 8.93 -4.13
CA LYS A 72 10.21 10.08 -3.72
C LYS A 72 9.36 11.28 -3.27
N VAL A 73 8.13 11.38 -3.76
CA VAL A 73 7.28 12.58 -3.59
C VAL A 73 5.86 12.30 -3.14
N SER A 74 5.44 11.03 -3.05
CA SER A 74 4.05 10.69 -2.72
C SER A 74 3.89 9.30 -2.13
N SER A 75 2.91 9.18 -1.24
CA SER A 75 2.42 7.91 -0.69
C SER A 75 1.14 7.41 -1.39
N VAL A 76 0.79 7.94 -2.57
CA VAL A 76 -0.36 7.48 -3.34
C VAL A 76 -0.36 5.95 -3.48
N PRO A 77 -1.48 5.24 -3.25
CA PRO A 77 -1.50 3.80 -3.34
C PRO A 77 -1.19 3.31 -4.75
N ILE A 78 -0.39 2.24 -4.83
CA ILE A 78 0.03 1.61 -6.09
C ILE A 78 -0.34 0.11 -6.05
N ILE A 79 -1.12 -0.32 -7.03
CA ILE A 79 -1.37 -1.74 -7.32
C ILE A 79 -0.52 -2.14 -8.53
N MET A 80 0.44 -3.04 -8.35
CA MET A 80 1.26 -3.53 -9.45
C MET A 80 0.58 -4.68 -10.19
N LEU A 81 0.66 -4.65 -11.52
CA LEU A 81 0.30 -5.77 -12.38
C LEU A 81 1.57 -6.51 -12.80
N THR A 82 1.58 -7.83 -12.72
CA THR A 82 2.76 -8.65 -13.03
C THR A 82 2.38 -9.84 -13.91
N ALA A 83 3.27 -10.25 -14.79
CA ALA A 83 3.11 -11.52 -15.51
C ALA A 83 3.30 -12.71 -14.54
N LYS A 84 2.64 -13.83 -14.84
CA LYS A 84 2.72 -15.06 -14.04
C LYS A 84 4.13 -15.64 -14.14
N GLY A 85 4.88 -15.68 -13.05
CA GLY A 85 6.13 -16.45 -13.10
C GLY A 85 7.07 -16.36 -11.92
N GLU A 86 7.31 -15.23 -11.29
CA GLU A 86 8.39 -15.18 -10.31
C GLU A 86 7.93 -14.59 -8.95
N THR A 87 8.07 -15.40 -7.92
CA THR A 87 7.93 -14.97 -6.51
C THR A 87 8.87 -13.79 -6.22
N PHE A 88 9.99 -13.70 -6.95
CA PHE A 88 10.96 -12.63 -6.86
C PHE A 88 10.40 -11.28 -7.29
N ASP A 89 9.64 -11.21 -8.39
CA ASP A 89 9.04 -9.97 -8.89
C ASP A 89 8.01 -9.38 -7.91
N LYS A 90 7.27 -10.26 -7.23
CA LYS A 90 6.29 -9.84 -6.22
C LYS A 90 6.96 -9.25 -4.98
N VAL A 91 8.01 -9.89 -4.49
CA VAL A 91 8.79 -9.41 -3.33
C VAL A 91 9.47 -8.10 -3.68
N LEU A 92 10.10 -8.01 -4.86
CA LEU A 92 10.78 -6.80 -5.31
C LEU A 92 9.81 -5.63 -5.49
N GLY A 93 8.64 -5.83 -6.11
CA GLY A 93 7.63 -4.78 -6.27
C GLY A 93 7.12 -4.24 -4.93
N LEU A 94 6.88 -5.13 -3.98
CA LEU A 94 6.53 -4.75 -2.62
C LEU A 94 7.69 -4.07 -1.90
N GLU A 95 8.93 -4.51 -2.04
CA GLU A 95 10.12 -3.85 -1.49
C GLU A 95 10.33 -2.44 -2.05
N LEU A 96 9.89 -2.16 -3.26
CA LEU A 96 10.00 -0.84 -3.89
C LEU A 96 8.87 0.13 -3.56
N GLY A 97 7.84 -0.28 -2.82
CA GLY A 97 6.81 0.64 -2.35
C GLY A 97 5.39 0.36 -2.84
N ALA A 98 5.14 -0.69 -3.63
CA ALA A 98 3.78 -1.08 -3.98
C ALA A 98 2.97 -1.48 -2.72
N ASP A 99 1.69 -1.18 -2.74
CA ASP A 99 0.75 -1.51 -1.65
C ASP A 99 0.13 -2.89 -1.86
N ASP A 100 -0.08 -3.25 -3.13
CA ASP A 100 -0.64 -4.53 -3.54
C ASP A 100 -0.08 -4.93 -4.91
N TYR A 101 -0.25 -6.22 -5.29
CA TYR A 101 0.08 -6.72 -6.61
C TYR A 101 -0.98 -7.68 -7.11
N MET A 102 -1.08 -7.80 -8.44
CA MET A 102 -2.02 -8.67 -9.10
C MET A 102 -1.36 -9.36 -10.30
N VAL A 103 -1.60 -10.66 -10.47
CA VAL A 103 -0.97 -11.44 -11.53
C VAL A 103 -1.83 -11.44 -12.79
N LYS A 104 -1.25 -11.16 -13.94
CA LYS A 104 -1.88 -11.32 -15.26
C LYS A 104 -1.88 -12.81 -15.66
N PRO A 105 -2.98 -13.36 -16.24
CA PRO A 105 -4.28 -12.72 -16.44
C PRO A 105 -5.08 -12.63 -15.11
N PHE A 106 -5.82 -11.55 -14.93
CA PHE A 106 -6.61 -11.28 -13.73
C PHE A 106 -8.10 -11.15 -14.04
N ASP A 107 -8.94 -11.36 -13.05
CA ASP A 107 -10.36 -11.02 -13.10
C ASP A 107 -10.55 -9.51 -12.90
N THR A 108 -11.24 -8.85 -13.82
CA THR A 108 -11.52 -7.41 -13.73
C THR A 108 -12.38 -7.06 -12.51
N LYS A 109 -13.26 -7.96 -12.05
CA LYS A 109 -14.04 -7.75 -10.84
C LYS A 109 -13.16 -7.78 -9.59
N GLU A 110 -12.15 -8.66 -9.56
CA GLU A 110 -11.16 -8.70 -8.50
C GLU A 110 -10.37 -7.40 -8.46
N LEU A 111 -9.90 -6.90 -9.62
CA LEU A 111 -9.19 -5.63 -9.70
C LEU A 111 -10.05 -4.48 -9.16
N VAL A 112 -11.30 -4.37 -9.60
CA VAL A 112 -12.24 -3.36 -9.12
C VAL A 112 -12.46 -3.47 -7.61
N ALA A 113 -12.60 -4.68 -7.08
CA ALA A 113 -12.78 -4.89 -5.64
C ALA A 113 -11.55 -4.41 -4.84
N ARG A 114 -10.33 -4.66 -5.34
CA ARG A 114 -9.07 -4.20 -4.73
C ARG A 114 -8.95 -2.67 -4.78
N VAL A 115 -9.26 -2.06 -5.92
CA VAL A 115 -9.30 -0.60 -6.08
C VAL A 115 -10.27 0.03 -5.08
N LYS A 116 -11.51 -0.49 -5.00
CA LYS A 116 -12.51 -0.03 -4.02
C LYS A 116 -12.03 -0.18 -2.58
N ALA A 117 -11.41 -1.31 -2.26
CA ALA A 117 -10.90 -1.58 -0.92
C ALA A 117 -9.80 -0.59 -0.52
N VAL A 118 -8.90 -0.24 -1.42
CA VAL A 118 -7.84 0.73 -1.21
C VAL A 118 -8.42 2.15 -1.05
N LEU A 119 -9.27 2.60 -1.97
CA LEU A 119 -9.80 3.96 -1.99
C LEU A 119 -10.82 4.23 -0.87
N ARG A 120 -11.69 3.25 -0.51
CA ARG A 120 -12.66 3.39 0.58
C ARG A 120 -12.01 3.78 1.91
N ARG A 121 -10.77 3.41 2.11
CA ARG A 121 -10.02 3.70 3.34
C ARG A 121 -9.59 5.15 3.42
N MET A 122 -9.49 5.85 2.29
CA MET A 122 -9.18 7.28 2.22
C MET A 122 -10.41 8.17 2.43
N ASP A 123 -11.62 7.66 2.17
CA ASP A 123 -12.87 8.45 2.16
C ASP A 123 -13.63 8.52 3.50
N LYS A 124 -13.20 7.82 4.54
CA LYS A 124 -13.94 7.83 5.81
C LYS A 124 -13.31 8.72 6.88
N PRO A 125 -13.87 9.92 7.11
CA PRO A 125 -13.80 10.57 8.41
C PRO A 125 -14.92 9.98 9.29
N GLU A 126 -14.70 8.83 9.92
CA GLU A 126 -15.58 8.41 11.01
C GLU A 126 -15.12 9.03 12.33
N ALA A 127 -16.08 9.76 12.94
CA ALA A 127 -15.99 10.42 14.23
C ALA A 127 -15.86 9.39 15.39
N SER A 128 -14.70 8.85 15.56
CA SER A 128 -14.10 8.42 16.82
C SER A 128 -12.60 8.52 16.58
N SER A 129 -11.87 9.17 17.47
CA SER A 129 -10.44 9.44 17.29
C SER A 129 -9.67 8.12 17.18
N LYS A 130 -9.53 7.60 15.95
CA LYS A 130 -8.65 6.47 15.64
C LYS A 130 -7.19 6.92 15.73
N LYS A 131 -6.85 7.55 16.86
CA LYS A 131 -5.51 8.05 17.17
C LYS A 131 -4.92 7.18 18.26
N ILE A 132 -3.74 6.68 18.01
CA ILE A 132 -2.93 5.94 18.97
C ILE A 132 -1.66 6.73 19.22
N SER A 133 -1.27 6.84 20.47
CA SER A 133 -0.05 7.54 20.87
C SER A 133 0.79 6.68 21.79
N TYR A 134 2.05 6.54 21.45
CA TYR A 134 3.11 5.99 22.30
C TYR A 134 4.23 7.02 22.39
N GLU A 135 5.21 6.79 23.25
CA GLU A 135 6.37 7.69 23.36
C GLU A 135 7.05 7.83 22.00
N GLY A 136 7.14 9.07 21.51
CA GLY A 136 7.71 9.39 20.19
C GLY A 136 6.89 8.95 18.97
N LEU A 137 5.75 8.25 19.11
CA LEU A 137 4.96 7.76 18.00
C LEU A 137 3.50 8.16 18.14
N VAL A 138 2.96 8.82 17.11
CA VAL A 138 1.55 9.15 16.99
C VAL A 138 1.03 8.64 15.65
N ILE A 139 0.00 7.78 15.68
CA ILE A 139 -0.65 7.21 14.51
C ILE A 139 -2.08 7.72 14.46
N ASN A 140 -2.47 8.32 13.36
CA ASN A 140 -3.82 8.86 13.19
C ASN A 140 -4.45 8.33 11.89
N MET A 141 -5.37 7.37 12.04
CA MET A 141 -6.10 6.78 10.92
C MET A 141 -7.18 7.71 10.34
N SER A 142 -7.57 8.79 11.05
CA SER A 142 -8.61 9.69 10.53
C SER A 142 -8.09 10.57 9.41
N ASN A 143 -6.80 10.90 9.42
CA ASN A 143 -6.14 11.70 8.39
C ASN A 143 -4.93 10.99 7.75
N TYR A 144 -4.81 9.68 7.96
CA TYR A 144 -3.73 8.83 7.42
C TYR A 144 -2.33 9.42 7.67
N SER A 145 -2.06 9.87 8.89
CA SER A 145 -0.76 10.44 9.26
C SER A 145 -0.06 9.66 10.36
N VAL A 146 1.26 9.63 10.27
CA VAL A 146 2.16 9.12 11.31
C VAL A 146 3.17 10.21 11.64
N THR A 147 3.30 10.47 12.94
CA THR A 147 4.37 11.33 13.46
C THR A 147 5.29 10.48 14.31
N TYR A 148 6.59 10.54 14.03
CA TYR A 148 7.61 9.83 14.77
C TYR A 148 8.73 10.81 15.18
N MET A 149 9.05 10.87 16.48
CA MET A 149 10.00 11.84 17.06
C MET A 149 9.73 13.27 16.56
N ASP A 150 8.46 13.70 16.66
CA ASP A 150 7.96 15.00 16.21
C ASP A 150 8.10 15.32 14.73
N GLN A 151 8.50 14.32 13.90
CA GLN A 151 8.58 14.44 12.45
C GLN A 151 7.43 13.68 11.78
N ASN A 152 6.88 14.27 10.71
CA ASN A 152 5.87 13.57 9.91
C ASN A 152 6.56 12.49 9.06
N VAL A 153 6.07 11.25 9.16
CA VAL A 153 6.58 10.10 8.42
C VAL A 153 5.57 9.70 7.35
N GLU A 154 5.97 9.79 6.10
CA GLU A 154 5.13 9.32 5.00
C GLU A 154 5.07 7.79 4.97
N MET A 155 3.85 7.27 5.09
CA MET A 155 3.57 5.84 5.00
C MET A 155 2.50 5.56 3.96
N PRO A 156 2.75 4.66 2.98
CA PRO A 156 1.70 4.10 2.13
C PRO A 156 0.57 3.49 2.97
N PRO A 157 -0.67 3.50 2.46
CA PRO A 157 -1.84 3.10 3.24
C PRO A 157 -1.72 1.73 3.93
N LYS A 158 -1.14 0.73 3.26
CA LYS A 158 -0.98 -0.61 3.83
C LYS A 158 0.05 -0.68 4.97
N GLU A 159 1.10 0.10 4.90
CA GLU A 159 2.08 0.21 6.00
C GLU A 159 1.42 0.85 7.22
N LEU A 160 0.68 1.94 7.00
CA LEU A 160 -0.01 2.65 8.08
C LEU A 160 -1.10 1.78 8.73
N GLU A 161 -1.91 1.08 7.93
CA GLU A 161 -2.93 0.15 8.43
C GLU A 161 -2.33 -0.98 9.27
N LEU A 162 -1.24 -1.58 8.79
CA LEU A 162 -0.54 -2.65 9.49
C LEU A 162 0.06 -2.15 10.81
N LEU A 163 0.70 -0.99 10.80
CA LEU A 163 1.22 -0.35 12.00
C LEU A 163 0.11 -0.03 13.00
N TYR A 164 -0.99 0.58 12.54
CA TYR A 164 -2.14 0.90 13.37
C TYR A 164 -2.76 -0.36 13.98
N PHE A 165 -2.97 -1.41 13.17
CA PHE A 165 -3.56 -2.65 13.65
C PHE A 165 -2.70 -3.29 14.74
N LEU A 166 -1.41 -3.42 14.53
CA LEU A 166 -0.50 -3.99 15.52
C LEU A 166 -0.45 -3.14 16.81
N SER A 167 -0.36 -1.82 16.67
CA SER A 167 -0.31 -0.89 17.82
C SER A 167 -1.63 -0.79 18.57
N SER A 168 -2.77 -1.08 17.92
CA SER A 168 -4.07 -1.17 18.60
C SER A 168 -4.23 -2.43 19.45
N HIS A 169 -3.34 -3.42 19.29
CA HIS A 169 -3.36 -4.69 20.00
C HIS A 169 -1.98 -4.96 20.64
N PRO A 170 -1.54 -4.10 21.59
CA PRO A 170 -0.21 -4.21 22.17
C PRO A 170 -0.02 -5.56 22.87
N ASN A 171 1.17 -6.11 22.73
CA ASN A 171 1.61 -7.39 23.31
C ASN A 171 0.88 -8.64 22.78
N GLN A 172 -0.04 -8.49 21.82
CA GLN A 172 -0.70 -9.61 21.16
C GLN A 172 0.11 -10.06 19.93
N VAL A 173 0.31 -11.37 19.80
CA VAL A 173 0.97 -11.98 18.65
C VAL A 173 -0.05 -12.28 17.57
N PHE A 174 0.27 -11.90 16.34
CA PHE A 174 -0.52 -12.22 15.14
C PHE A 174 0.32 -13.02 14.16
N THR A 175 -0.28 -14.07 13.60
CA THR A 175 0.38 -14.82 12.52
C THR A 175 0.43 -13.97 11.24
N ARG A 176 1.34 -14.34 10.33
CA ARG A 176 1.42 -13.68 9.00
C ARG A 176 0.11 -13.78 8.24
N GLU A 177 -0.56 -14.93 8.32
CA GLU A 177 -1.85 -15.17 7.67
C GLU A 177 -2.97 -14.30 8.28
N GLN A 178 -3.03 -14.19 9.61
CA GLN A 178 -3.99 -13.31 10.28
C GLN A 178 -3.78 -11.85 9.86
N LEU A 179 -2.53 -11.36 9.82
CA LEU A 179 -2.21 -10.01 9.39
C LEU A 179 -2.55 -9.79 7.92
N LEU A 180 -2.24 -10.77 7.05
CA LEU A 180 -2.60 -10.71 5.65
C LEU A 180 -4.10 -10.57 5.46
N ASN A 181 -4.89 -11.45 6.07
CA ASN A 181 -6.35 -11.44 6.00
C ASN A 181 -6.94 -10.15 6.56
N GLN A 182 -6.41 -9.65 7.66
CA GLN A 182 -6.90 -8.43 8.32
C GLN A 182 -6.64 -7.16 7.51
N ILE A 183 -5.45 -7.05 6.89
CA ILE A 183 -5.00 -5.84 6.21
C ILE A 183 -5.32 -5.88 4.71
N TRP A 184 -5.22 -7.03 4.08
CA TRP A 184 -5.48 -7.18 2.63
C TRP A 184 -6.85 -7.80 2.33
N GLY A 185 -7.45 -8.52 3.27
CA GLY A 185 -8.76 -9.16 3.15
C GLY A 185 -8.67 -10.67 2.88
N TYR A 186 -9.77 -11.40 3.20
CA TYR A 186 -9.84 -12.86 3.04
C TYR A 186 -9.78 -13.34 1.58
N GLU A 187 -10.11 -12.49 0.63
CA GLU A 187 -10.04 -12.80 -0.81
C GLU A 187 -8.66 -12.49 -1.41
N TYR A 188 -7.69 -12.16 -0.56
CA TYR A 188 -6.33 -11.88 -1.02
C TYR A 188 -5.56 -13.18 -1.22
N TYR A 189 -5.32 -13.56 -2.47
CA TYR A 189 -4.55 -14.76 -2.87
C TYR A 189 -3.03 -14.53 -2.89
N GLY A 190 -2.53 -13.52 -2.20
CA GLY A 190 -1.11 -13.19 -2.15
C GLY A 190 -0.32 -14.02 -1.14
N ASP A 191 1.02 -13.94 -1.26
CA ASP A 191 1.96 -14.61 -0.35
C ASP A 191 2.00 -13.88 1.01
N THR A 192 2.10 -14.63 2.09
CA THR A 192 2.28 -14.10 3.46
C THR A 192 3.56 -13.29 3.63
N ARG A 193 4.55 -13.45 2.73
CA ARG A 193 5.76 -12.60 2.66
C ARG A 193 5.46 -11.12 2.43
N THR A 194 4.29 -10.79 1.88
CA THR A 194 3.79 -9.42 1.79
C THR A 194 3.84 -8.71 3.13
N VAL A 195 3.45 -9.41 4.20
CA VAL A 195 3.50 -8.87 5.57
C VAL A 195 4.95 -8.58 6.00
N ASP A 196 5.88 -9.51 5.73
CA ASP A 196 7.29 -9.37 6.12
C ASP A 196 7.92 -8.12 5.48
N VAL A 197 7.62 -7.88 4.20
CA VAL A 197 8.11 -6.72 3.46
C VAL A 197 7.58 -5.40 4.06
N HIS A 198 6.28 -5.34 4.37
CA HIS A 198 5.70 -4.14 4.98
C HIS A 198 6.23 -3.89 6.40
N ILE A 199 6.41 -4.94 7.20
CA ILE A 199 7.05 -4.81 8.53
C ILE A 199 8.48 -4.27 8.41
N LYS A 200 9.27 -4.78 7.46
CA LYS A 200 10.64 -4.30 7.20
C LYS A 200 10.64 -2.79 6.93
N ARG A 201 9.77 -2.32 6.02
CA ARG A 201 9.67 -0.89 5.67
C ARG A 201 9.21 -0.01 6.81
N ILE A 202 8.22 -0.48 7.59
CA ILE A 202 7.76 0.26 8.78
C ILE A 202 8.93 0.44 9.74
N ARG A 203 9.72 -0.61 10.00
CA ARG A 203 10.90 -0.52 10.86
C ARG A 203 11.96 0.41 10.30
N GLU A 204 12.21 0.40 8.98
CA GLU A 204 13.16 1.30 8.34
C GLU A 204 12.77 2.78 8.49
N LYS A 205 11.46 3.08 8.50
CA LYS A 205 10.92 4.44 8.66
C LYS A 205 10.85 4.91 10.11
N LEU A 206 10.64 3.99 11.05
CA LEU A 206 10.50 4.30 12.48
C LEU A 206 11.77 4.06 13.30
N GLY A 207 12.91 3.76 12.66
CA GLY A 207 14.16 3.41 13.32
C GLY A 207 14.20 1.95 13.80
N LYS A 208 15.36 1.54 14.34
CA LYS A 208 15.54 0.19 14.85
C LYS A 208 14.88 0.04 16.23
N ASP A 209 14.52 -1.20 16.59
CA ASP A 209 13.94 -1.53 17.90
C ASP A 209 14.82 -1.06 19.10
N GLU A 210 16.12 -0.89 18.87
CA GLU A 210 17.10 -0.43 19.87
C GLU A 210 16.99 1.09 20.14
N ASP A 211 16.37 1.83 19.22
CA ASP A 211 16.17 3.28 19.34
C ASP A 211 14.94 3.61 20.19
N HIS A 212 14.12 2.60 20.53
CA HIS A 212 12.88 2.76 21.31
C HIS A 212 13.00 2.12 22.67
N THR A 213 12.70 2.89 23.72
CA THR A 213 12.74 2.40 25.10
C THR A 213 11.39 1.90 25.61
N SER A 214 10.28 2.22 24.93
CA SER A 214 8.92 1.99 25.44
C SER A 214 8.05 1.08 24.55
N TRP A 215 8.39 0.91 23.28
CA TRP A 215 7.66 0.04 22.33
C TRP A 215 8.58 -0.48 21.23
N ALA A 216 8.17 -1.60 20.60
CA ALA A 216 8.87 -2.15 19.43
C ALA A 216 7.95 -3.05 18.61
N ILE A 217 8.17 -3.14 17.30
CA ILE A 217 7.55 -4.18 16.48
C ILE A 217 8.45 -5.41 16.53
N LYS A 218 8.07 -6.44 17.27
CA LYS A 218 8.88 -7.66 17.48
C LYS A 218 8.48 -8.78 16.53
N THR A 219 9.48 -9.49 16.02
CA THR A 219 9.28 -10.76 15.31
C THR A 219 9.17 -11.90 16.32
N VAL A 220 8.09 -12.67 16.21
CA VAL A 220 7.95 -13.94 16.93
C VAL A 220 8.31 -15.06 15.95
N TRP A 221 9.51 -15.60 16.09
CA TRP A 221 10.06 -16.56 15.14
C TRP A 221 9.15 -17.78 14.95
N GLY A 222 8.94 -18.16 13.70
CA GLY A 222 8.04 -19.25 13.33
C GLY A 222 6.54 -18.93 13.42
N VAL A 223 6.14 -17.76 13.96
CA VAL A 223 4.72 -17.38 14.15
C VAL A 223 4.37 -16.14 13.34
N GLY A 224 4.92 -14.98 13.68
CA GLY A 224 4.53 -13.72 13.05
C GLY A 224 5.08 -12.49 13.79
N TYR A 225 4.20 -11.53 14.09
CA TYR A 225 4.60 -10.24 14.62
C TYR A 225 3.72 -9.78 15.79
N LYS A 226 4.26 -8.92 16.63
CA LYS A 226 3.55 -8.18 17.69
C LYS A 226 4.08 -6.76 17.82
N PHE A 227 3.24 -5.87 18.30
CA PHE A 227 3.66 -4.57 18.81
C PHE A 227 3.88 -4.74 20.33
N GLU A 228 5.12 -4.75 20.75
CA GLU A 228 5.48 -4.93 22.17
C GLU A 228 5.56 -3.57 22.84
N THR A 229 4.92 -3.44 23.98
CA THR A 229 5.06 -2.28 24.87
C THR A 229 5.73 -2.74 26.16
N MET A 230 6.76 -2.01 26.58
CA MET A 230 7.34 -2.20 27.89
C MET A 230 6.48 -1.43 28.91
N ASN A 231 5.70 -2.15 29.71
CA ASN A 231 5.05 -1.55 30.87
C ASN A 231 6.15 -1.09 31.83
N LYS A 232 6.18 0.20 32.11
CA LYS A 232 6.86 0.70 33.30
C LYS A 232 6.04 0.42 34.55
#